data_3f1844c1853575d097a123556b37f916
#
_entry.id   3f1844c1853575d097a123556b37f916
#
_cell.length_a   1.000
_cell.length_b   1.000
_cell.length_c   1.000
_cell.angle_alpha   90.00
_cell.angle_beta   90.00
_cell.angle_gamma   90.00
#
_symmetry.space_group_name_H-M   'P 1'
#
loop_
_entity.id
_entity.type
_entity.pdbx_description
1 polymer ?
#
loop_
_entity_poly.entity_id
_entity_poly.type
_entity_poly.pdbx_seq_one_letter_code
_entity_poly.pdbx_strand_id
1 'polypeptide(L)' 'MTKVLVKSAWGSDDPTKAAFPFLHGNALAEAGHEVQIFLLGEAVSLMRDPVAGAVVPVGWPPLAETLRTTVALGIPIHV' A
#
# COMPACT_ATOMS: atom_id res chain seq x y z
N MET A 1 9.59 8.56 -18.09
CA MET A 1 9.12 8.16 -16.74
C MET A 1 7.76 8.77 -16.47
N THR A 2 6.83 7.97 -16.02
CA THR A 2 5.45 8.40 -15.72
C THR A 2 5.31 8.65 -14.23
N LYS A 3 4.58 9.70 -13.86
CA LYS A 3 4.19 9.96 -12.48
C LYS A 3 2.84 9.33 -12.24
N VAL A 4 2.73 8.54 -11.18
CA VAL A 4 1.51 7.79 -10.85
C VAL A 4 1.08 8.12 -9.42
N LEU A 5 -0.19 8.49 -9.25
CA LEU A 5 -0.81 8.67 -7.94
C LEU A 5 -1.79 7.51 -7.71
N VAL A 6 -1.52 6.72 -6.69
CA VAL A 6 -2.39 5.61 -6.30
C VAL A 6 -3.19 6.02 -5.07
N LYS A 7 -4.52 5.94 -5.16
CA LYS A 7 -5.42 6.28 -4.05
C LYS A 7 -6.12 5.04 -3.54
N SER A 8 -6.35 4.97 -2.23
CA SER A 8 -7.12 3.89 -1.63
C SER A 8 -7.89 4.37 -0.40
N ALA A 9 -9.08 3.80 -0.21
CA ALA A 9 -9.93 4.07 0.95
C ALA A 9 -10.21 2.81 1.78
N TRP A 10 -9.71 1.65 1.38
CA TRP A 10 -9.95 0.38 2.09
C TRP A 10 -8.87 0.11 3.12
N GLY A 11 -9.29 -0.28 4.31
CA GLY A 11 -8.43 -0.71 5.39
C GLY A 11 -8.77 -2.16 5.79
N SER A 12 -8.90 -2.42 7.08
CA SER A 12 -9.20 -3.77 7.60
C SER A 12 -10.59 -4.28 7.21
N ASP A 13 -11.46 -3.41 6.69
CA ASP A 13 -12.78 -3.77 6.17
C ASP A 13 -12.70 -4.63 4.90
N ASP A 14 -11.63 -4.52 4.13
CA ASP A 14 -11.37 -5.36 2.96
C ASP A 14 -9.85 -5.61 2.83
N PRO A 15 -9.34 -6.69 3.43
CA PRO A 15 -7.89 -6.94 3.45
C PRO A 15 -7.24 -7.02 2.08
N THR A 16 -7.91 -7.61 1.10
CA THR A 16 -7.37 -7.76 -0.25
C THR A 16 -7.28 -6.41 -0.96
N LYS A 17 -8.34 -5.62 -0.92
CA LYS A 17 -8.34 -4.28 -1.52
C LYS A 17 -7.40 -3.33 -0.78
N ALA A 18 -7.26 -3.49 0.54
CA ALA A 18 -6.34 -2.69 1.33
C ALA A 18 -4.89 -2.83 0.87
N ALA A 19 -4.50 -4.01 0.42
CA ALA A 19 -3.14 -4.27 -0.03
C ALA A 19 -2.86 -3.80 -1.46
N PHE A 20 -3.88 -3.61 -2.30
CA PHE A 20 -3.70 -3.28 -3.72
C PHE A 20 -2.86 -2.03 -3.98
N PRO A 21 -3.04 -0.88 -3.29
CA PRO A 21 -2.23 0.30 -3.57
C PRO A 21 -0.75 0.04 -3.34
N PHE A 22 -0.39 -0.76 -2.34
CA PHE A 22 1.00 -1.09 -2.04
C PHE A 22 1.56 -2.09 -3.04
N LEU A 23 0.80 -3.14 -3.37
CA LEU A 23 1.21 -4.14 -4.35
C LEU A 23 1.41 -3.52 -5.72
N HIS A 24 0.45 -2.75 -6.20
CA HIS A 24 0.51 -2.10 -7.50
C HIS A 24 1.53 -0.96 -7.52
N GLY A 25 1.59 -0.17 -6.44
CA GLY A 25 2.55 0.91 -6.31
C GLY A 25 3.99 0.40 -6.34
N ASN A 26 4.27 -0.66 -5.60
CA ASN A 26 5.59 -1.28 -5.59
C ASN A 26 5.98 -1.79 -6.99
N ALA A 27 5.06 -2.47 -7.67
CA ALA A 27 5.31 -2.99 -9.02
C ALA A 27 5.60 -1.86 -10.02
N LEU A 28 4.84 -0.76 -9.96
CA LEU A 28 5.05 0.39 -10.82
C LEU A 28 6.38 1.08 -10.54
N ALA A 29 6.75 1.21 -9.26
CA ALA A 29 8.03 1.81 -8.88
C ALA A 29 9.21 0.96 -9.36
N GLU A 30 9.11 -0.36 -9.23
CA GLU A 30 10.15 -1.28 -9.73
C GLU A 30 10.25 -1.25 -11.25
N ALA A 31 9.18 -0.89 -11.96
CA ALA A 31 9.19 -0.70 -13.40
C ALA A 31 9.75 0.66 -13.84
N GLY A 32 10.17 1.50 -12.90
CA GLY A 32 10.81 2.79 -13.19
C GLY A 32 9.87 3.99 -13.17
N HIS A 33 8.62 3.83 -12.73
CA HIS A 33 7.69 4.95 -12.60
C HIS A 33 7.86 5.67 -11.26
N GLU A 34 7.56 6.95 -11.24
CA GLU A 34 7.51 7.74 -10.02
C GLU A 34 6.13 7.59 -9.38
N VAL A 35 6.06 6.96 -8.21
CA VAL A 35 4.81 6.57 -7.56
C VAL A 35 4.63 7.33 -6.25
N GLN A 36 3.39 7.79 -6.00
CA GLN A 36 2.96 8.30 -4.70
C GLN A 36 1.66 7.57 -4.32
N ILE A 37 1.50 7.30 -3.04
CA ILE A 37 0.31 6.64 -2.49
C ILE A 37 -0.42 7.61 -1.58
N PHE A 38 -1.74 7.72 -1.77
CA PHE A 38 -2.60 8.57 -0.94
C PHE A 38 -3.67 7.72 -0.27
N LEU A 39 -3.67 7.69 1.06
CA LEU A 39 -4.61 6.89 1.84
C LEU A 39 -5.73 7.77 2.39
N LEU A 40 -6.97 7.32 2.24
CA LEU A 40 -8.17 8.02 2.64
C LEU A 40 -9.05 7.10 3.51
N GLY A 41 -9.89 7.68 4.35
CA GLY A 41 -10.86 6.91 5.14
C GLY A 41 -10.20 5.80 5.96
N GLU A 42 -10.74 4.58 5.87
CA GLU A 42 -10.24 3.41 6.62
C GLU A 42 -8.81 3.03 6.25
N ALA A 43 -8.34 3.38 5.05
CA ALA A 43 -6.97 3.06 4.65
C ALA A 43 -5.92 3.75 5.54
N VAL A 44 -6.25 4.87 6.15
CA VAL A 44 -5.34 5.59 7.05
C VAL A 44 -4.95 4.72 8.25
N SER A 45 -5.84 3.85 8.72
CA SER A 45 -5.57 2.95 9.85
C SER A 45 -4.43 1.97 9.56
N LEU A 46 -4.11 1.71 8.29
CA LEU A 46 -3.02 0.82 7.89
C LEU A 46 -1.64 1.35 8.30
N MET A 47 -1.54 2.61 8.65
CA MET A 47 -0.28 3.19 9.14
C MET A 47 0.02 2.80 10.59
N ARG A 48 -0.87 2.07 11.23
CA ARG A 48 -0.65 1.51 12.57
C ARG A 48 -0.15 0.07 12.43
N ASP A 49 0.99 -0.23 13.05
CA ASP A 49 1.60 -1.56 12.96
C ASP A 49 0.64 -2.72 13.31
N PRO A 50 -0.16 -2.66 14.40
CA PRO A 50 -1.09 -3.74 14.71
C PRO A 50 -2.14 -3.97 13.60
N VAL A 51 -2.58 -2.90 12.94
CA VAL A 51 -3.56 -3.01 11.85
C VAL A 51 -2.92 -3.60 10.61
N ALA A 52 -1.76 -3.08 10.21
CA ALA A 52 -1.04 -3.59 9.04
C ALA A 52 -0.66 -5.06 9.22
N GLY A 53 -0.26 -5.46 10.43
CA GLY A 53 0.08 -6.86 10.74
C GLY A 53 -1.10 -7.80 10.71
N ALA A 54 -2.33 -7.30 10.88
CA ALA A 54 -3.55 -8.11 10.86
C ALA A 54 -4.16 -8.24 9.46
N VAL A 55 -3.71 -7.44 8.49
CA VAL A 55 -4.26 -7.47 7.12
C VAL A 55 -3.51 -8.51 6.29
N VAL A 56 -4.23 -9.58 5.92
CA VAL A 56 -3.68 -10.67 5.09
C VAL A 56 -4.58 -10.80 3.86
N PRO A 57 -4.14 -10.28 2.71
CA PRO A 57 -4.93 -10.40 1.48
C PRO A 57 -4.94 -11.82 0.94
N VAL A 58 -6.00 -12.15 0.22
CA VAL A 58 -6.17 -13.49 -0.36
C VAL A 58 -5.14 -13.72 -1.45
N GLY A 59 -4.29 -14.74 -1.28
CA GLY A 59 -3.30 -15.12 -2.28
C GLY A 59 -2.05 -14.24 -2.34
N TRP A 60 -1.90 -13.28 -1.41
CA TRP A 60 -0.77 -12.36 -1.37
C TRP A 60 -0.09 -12.39 0.00
N PRO A 61 1.16 -11.91 0.11
CA PRO A 61 1.83 -11.82 1.41
C PRO A 61 1.08 -10.92 2.40
N PRO A 62 1.31 -11.07 3.71
CA PRO A 62 0.76 -10.14 4.69
C PRO A 62 1.13 -8.68 4.36
N LEU A 63 0.20 -7.76 4.61
CA LEU A 63 0.40 -6.35 4.25
C LEU A 63 1.67 -5.75 4.88
N ALA A 64 1.98 -6.12 6.13
CA ALA A 64 3.17 -5.60 6.80
C ALA A 64 4.45 -5.86 6.00
N GLU A 65 4.53 -7.02 5.34
CA GLU A 65 5.66 -7.38 4.49
C GLU A 65 5.71 -6.54 3.22
N THR A 66 4.58 -6.38 2.55
CA THR A 66 4.45 -5.53 1.36
C THR A 66 4.74 -4.07 1.68
N LEU A 67 4.27 -3.58 2.83
CA LEU A 67 4.50 -2.21 3.28
C LEU A 67 5.99 -1.93 3.52
N ARG A 68 6.73 -2.89 4.06
CA ARG A 68 8.19 -2.75 4.21
C ARG A 68 8.87 -2.52 2.85
N THR A 69 8.44 -3.22 1.82
CA THR A 69 8.95 -3.03 0.47
C THR A 69 8.62 -1.61 -0.04
N THR A 70 7.40 -1.13 0.20
CA THR A 70 7.00 0.22 -0.17
C THR A 70 7.91 1.27 0.47
N VAL A 71 8.19 1.13 1.76
CA VAL A 71 9.08 2.05 2.48
C VAL A 71 10.51 1.96 1.94
N ALA A 72 10.99 0.75 1.68
CA ALA A 72 12.35 0.53 1.15
C ALA A 72 12.53 1.14 -0.24
N LEU A 73 11.47 1.17 -1.06
CA LEU A 73 11.49 1.80 -2.39
C LEU A 73 11.42 3.33 -2.32
N GLY A 74 11.19 3.91 -1.15
CA GLY A 74 11.10 5.35 -0.98
C GLY A 74 9.82 5.96 -1.53
N ILE A 75 8.76 5.17 -1.69
CA ILE A 75 7.47 5.66 -2.19
C ILE A 75 6.81 6.54 -1.13
N PRO A 76 6.52 7.83 -1.43
CA PRO A 76 5.80 8.67 -0.48
C PRO A 76 4.38 8.16 -0.22
N ILE A 77 4.00 8.11 1.06
CA ILE A 77 2.65 7.74 1.49
C ILE A 77 2.04 8.95 2.18
N HIS A 78 0.96 9.46 1.61
CA HIS A 78 0.22 10.61 2.16
C HIS A 78 -1.06 10.14 2.83
N VAL A 79 -1.40 10.75 3.94
CA VAL A 79 -2.61 10.45 4.69
C VAL A 79 -3.45 11.71 4.93
#